data_45d8001e98dd17421e777249b6ea38ee
#
_entry.id   45d8001e98dd17421e777249b6ea38ee
#
_cell.length_a   1.000
_cell.length_b   1.000
_cell.length_c   1.000
_cell.angle_alpha   90.00
_cell.angle_beta   90.00
_cell.angle_gamma   90.00
#
_symmetry.space_group_name_H-M   'P 1'
#
loop_
_entity.id
_entity.type
_entity.pdbx_description
1 polymer ?
#
loop_
_entity_poly.entity_id
_entity_poly.type
_entity_poly.pdbx_seq_one_letter_code
_entity_poly.pdbx_strand_id
1 'polypeptide(L)'
;NVLKGTNRQIMIAKLLMPVNTLRRIVVAVPDKAEYEKGFLKWMTQLCRMGKQLGCRVHFFATEDTLKHLRALTEKQEANTFTEFSLLEEWDDLLLLTGQVNYDHLFVVVSSRKGSISYQTSFERLPSQISKYFANNSLLIVYPDQLGDDPQEIVSFSDPRGQSETRGYDN
;
A
#
# COMPACT_ATOMS: atom_id res chain seq x y z
N ASN A 1 7.31 19.61 3.14
CA ASN A 1 6.47 18.43 3.05
C ASN A 1 7.18 17.32 2.29
N VAL A 2 7.42 16.20 2.95
CA VAL A 2 8.15 15.03 2.42
C VAL A 2 7.51 14.51 1.12
N LEU A 3 6.19 14.54 1.01
CA LEU A 3 5.45 14.03 -0.15
C LEU A 3 5.68 14.84 -1.42
N LYS A 4 6.00 16.13 -1.32
CA LYS A 4 6.24 16.99 -2.47
C LYS A 4 7.63 16.83 -3.07
N GLY A 5 8.56 16.27 -2.31
CA GLY A 5 9.96 16.14 -2.71
C GLY A 5 10.37 14.78 -3.24
N THR A 6 9.46 13.78 -3.30
CA THR A 6 9.82 12.42 -3.71
C THR A 6 8.74 11.72 -4.51
N ASN A 7 9.16 10.90 -5.48
CA ASN A 7 8.32 9.98 -6.24
C ASN A 7 8.40 8.54 -5.70
N ARG A 8 9.19 8.33 -4.65
CA ARG A 8 9.35 7.01 -4.03
C ARG A 8 8.17 6.65 -3.13
N GLN A 9 8.01 5.37 -2.89
CA GLN A 9 7.03 4.90 -1.93
C GLN A 9 7.34 5.44 -0.54
N ILE A 10 6.31 5.95 0.13
CA ILE A 10 6.38 6.40 1.52
C ILE A 10 5.36 5.60 2.33
N MET A 11 5.78 5.10 3.47
CA MET A 11 4.92 4.48 4.45
C MET A 11 5.00 5.26 5.76
N ILE A 12 3.85 5.66 6.28
CA ILE A 12 3.73 6.36 7.56
C ILE A 12 2.98 5.45 8.52
N ALA A 13 3.65 5.03 9.59
CA ALA A 13 3.10 4.09 10.55
C ALA A 13 2.88 4.72 11.93
N LYS A 14 1.77 4.34 12.56
CA LYS A 14 1.49 4.56 13.97
C LYS A 14 1.13 3.21 14.59
N LEU A 15 2.01 2.65 15.40
CA LEU A 15 1.78 1.37 16.06
C LEU A 15 1.41 1.61 17.53
N LEU A 16 0.28 1.07 17.95
CA LEU A 16 -0.21 1.16 19.34
C LEU A 16 0.14 -0.09 20.14
N MET A 17 0.70 -1.10 19.49
CA MET A 17 1.12 -2.35 20.11
C MET A 17 2.29 -2.94 19.31
N PRO A 18 3.06 -3.88 19.87
CA PRO A 18 4.12 -4.54 19.10
C PRO A 18 3.59 -5.20 17.84
N VAL A 19 4.32 -5.06 16.73
CA VAL A 19 3.88 -5.53 15.40
C VAL A 19 3.61 -7.04 15.37
N ASN A 20 4.37 -7.82 16.15
CA ASN A 20 4.19 -9.28 16.25
C ASN A 20 2.95 -9.71 17.03
N THR A 21 2.24 -8.78 17.65
CA THR A 21 0.96 -9.04 18.34
C THR A 21 -0.26 -8.72 17.48
N LEU A 22 -0.06 -8.15 16.29
CA LEU A 22 -1.12 -7.88 15.34
C LEU A 22 -1.68 -9.21 14.78
N ARG A 23 -3.01 -9.29 14.65
CA ARG A 23 -3.70 -10.52 14.24
C ARG A 23 -4.26 -10.48 12.83
N ARG A 24 -4.47 -9.28 12.29
CA ARG A 24 -5.03 -9.09 10.97
C ARG A 24 -4.53 -7.78 10.37
N ILE A 25 -4.38 -7.77 9.06
CA ILE A 25 -4.07 -6.57 8.29
C ILE A 25 -5.30 -6.27 7.44
N VAL A 26 -5.92 -5.11 7.67
CA VAL A 26 -7.08 -4.63 6.91
C VAL A 26 -6.61 -3.52 6.00
N VAL A 27 -6.82 -3.67 4.69
CA VAL A 27 -6.27 -2.77 3.67
C VAL A 27 -7.40 -2.12 2.90
N ALA A 28 -7.52 -0.81 2.98
CA ALA A 28 -8.41 -0.02 2.12
C ALA A 28 -7.64 0.45 0.89
N VAL A 29 -8.14 0.10 -0.29
CA VAL A 29 -7.49 0.36 -1.57
C VAL A 29 -8.38 1.26 -2.41
N PRO A 30 -7.88 2.40 -2.90
CA PRO A 30 -8.69 3.30 -3.73
C PRO A 30 -8.97 2.71 -5.11
N ASP A 31 -10.05 3.15 -5.71
CA ASP A 31 -10.39 2.80 -7.09
C ASP A 31 -9.23 3.16 -8.05
N LYS A 32 -9.01 2.34 -9.05
CA LYS A 32 -7.94 2.50 -10.05
C LYS A 32 -6.51 2.40 -9.50
N ALA A 33 -6.34 1.92 -8.28
CA ALA A 33 -5.02 1.70 -7.71
C ALA A 33 -4.17 0.74 -8.56
N GLU A 34 -4.81 -0.22 -9.23
CA GLU A 34 -4.16 -1.18 -10.13
C GLU A 34 -3.44 -0.54 -11.31
N TYR A 35 -3.80 0.68 -11.68
CA TYR A 35 -3.16 1.44 -12.75
C TYR A 35 -1.97 2.28 -12.28
N GLU A 36 -1.74 2.35 -10.96
CA GLU A 36 -0.58 3.04 -10.41
C GLU A 36 0.68 2.18 -10.54
N LYS A 37 1.80 2.80 -10.88
CA LYS A 37 3.07 2.09 -11.10
C LYS A 37 3.56 1.34 -9.87
N GLY A 38 3.28 1.86 -8.69
CA GLY A 38 3.69 1.26 -7.42
C GLY A 38 2.77 0.17 -6.88
N PHE A 39 1.71 -0.19 -7.59
CA PHE A 39 0.71 -1.16 -7.13
C PHE A 39 1.31 -2.52 -6.75
N LEU A 40 2.06 -3.11 -7.63
CA LEU A 40 2.69 -4.42 -7.40
C LEU A 40 3.62 -4.38 -6.18
N LYS A 41 4.37 -3.31 -6.02
CA LYS A 41 5.35 -3.16 -4.94
C LYS A 41 4.70 -3.15 -3.55
N TRP A 42 3.75 -2.24 -3.30
CA TRP A 42 3.13 -2.18 -1.98
C TRP A 42 2.27 -3.42 -1.69
N MET A 43 1.60 -3.95 -2.69
CA MET A 43 0.78 -5.15 -2.54
C MET A 43 1.65 -6.36 -2.16
N THR A 44 2.78 -6.56 -2.85
CA THR A 44 3.73 -7.62 -2.54
C THR A 44 4.30 -7.47 -1.12
N GLN A 45 4.63 -6.24 -0.71
CA GLN A 45 5.15 -5.96 0.63
C GLN A 45 4.12 -6.27 1.71
N LEU A 46 2.84 -5.93 1.51
CA LEU A 46 1.78 -6.23 2.48
C LEU A 46 1.52 -7.73 2.59
N CYS A 47 1.50 -8.45 1.48
CA CYS A 47 1.35 -9.90 1.49
C CYS A 47 2.54 -10.58 2.20
N ARG A 48 3.75 -10.10 1.96
CA ARG A 48 4.94 -10.60 2.65
C ARG A 48 4.87 -10.34 4.15
N MET A 49 4.43 -9.15 4.54
CA MET A 49 4.21 -8.80 5.95
C MET A 49 3.19 -9.74 6.60
N GLY A 50 2.06 -9.97 5.95
CA GLY A 50 1.04 -10.90 6.44
C GLY A 50 1.59 -12.31 6.64
N LYS A 51 2.35 -12.81 5.68
CA LYS A 51 3.00 -14.11 5.77
C LYS A 51 3.98 -14.20 6.94
N GLN A 52 4.84 -13.19 7.09
CA GLN A 52 5.84 -13.15 8.16
C GLN A 52 5.21 -13.05 9.56
N LEU A 53 4.13 -12.31 9.68
CA LEU A 53 3.43 -12.12 10.96
C LEU A 53 2.40 -13.21 11.25
N GLY A 54 2.13 -14.11 10.29
CA GLY A 54 1.05 -15.09 10.41
C GLY A 54 -0.34 -14.47 10.44
N CYS A 55 -0.51 -13.31 9.81
CA CYS A 55 -1.75 -12.57 9.75
C CYS A 55 -2.49 -12.81 8.44
N ARG A 56 -3.83 -12.77 8.49
CA ARG A 56 -4.63 -12.62 7.29
C ARG A 56 -4.56 -11.18 6.79
N VAL A 57 -4.56 -11.01 5.46
CA VAL A 57 -4.62 -9.71 4.81
C VAL A 57 -5.97 -9.57 4.12
N HIS A 58 -6.77 -8.62 4.55
CA HIS A 58 -8.12 -8.39 4.05
C HIS A 58 -8.17 -7.10 3.25
N PHE A 59 -8.35 -7.24 1.94
CA PHE A 59 -8.42 -6.10 1.02
C PHE A 59 -9.86 -5.64 0.82
N PHE A 60 -10.07 -4.33 0.92
CA PHE A 60 -11.33 -3.66 0.61
C PHE A 60 -11.12 -2.74 -0.58
N ALA A 61 -11.83 -2.96 -1.65
CA ALA A 61 -11.70 -2.20 -2.90
C ALA A 61 -12.95 -2.33 -3.77
N THR A 62 -12.97 -1.59 -4.89
CA THR A 62 -13.97 -1.79 -5.94
C THR A 62 -13.81 -3.16 -6.60
N GLU A 63 -14.85 -3.64 -7.26
CA GLU A 63 -14.82 -4.96 -7.92
C GLU A 63 -13.69 -5.07 -8.95
N ASP A 64 -13.46 -4.03 -9.75
CA ASP A 64 -12.41 -4.04 -10.76
C ASP A 64 -11.00 -4.13 -10.13
N THR A 65 -10.76 -3.36 -9.08
CA THR A 65 -9.50 -3.43 -8.33
C THR A 65 -9.34 -4.78 -7.63
N LEU A 66 -10.41 -5.33 -7.07
CA LEU A 66 -10.39 -6.66 -6.45
C LEU A 66 -10.00 -7.76 -7.43
N LYS A 67 -10.45 -7.69 -8.67
CA LYS A 67 -10.04 -8.67 -9.71
C LYS A 67 -8.53 -8.69 -9.90
N HIS A 68 -7.90 -7.53 -9.94
CA HIS A 68 -6.45 -7.41 -10.06
C HIS A 68 -5.73 -7.92 -8.80
N LEU A 69 -6.26 -7.60 -7.62
CA LEU A 69 -5.70 -8.08 -6.35
C LEU A 69 -5.78 -9.61 -6.24
N ARG A 70 -6.92 -10.21 -6.59
CA ARG A 70 -7.08 -11.67 -6.59
C ARG A 70 -6.08 -12.35 -7.52
N ALA A 71 -5.94 -11.84 -8.75
CA ALA A 71 -5.02 -12.39 -9.73
C ALA A 71 -3.57 -12.34 -9.24
N LEU A 72 -3.15 -11.23 -8.62
CA LEU A 72 -1.81 -11.09 -8.08
C LEU A 72 -1.56 -11.97 -6.86
N THR A 73 -2.54 -12.10 -5.96
CA THR A 73 -2.39 -12.97 -4.78
C THR A 73 -2.29 -14.43 -5.16
N GLU A 74 -3.01 -14.89 -6.17
CA GLU A 74 -2.86 -16.24 -6.72
C GLU A 74 -1.47 -16.45 -7.30
N LYS A 75 -1.00 -15.50 -8.11
CA LYS A 75 0.34 -15.56 -8.72
C LYS A 75 1.46 -15.57 -7.69
N GLN A 76 1.27 -14.91 -6.57
CA GLN A 76 2.24 -14.84 -5.47
C GLN A 76 2.04 -15.93 -4.39
N GLU A 77 1.12 -16.86 -4.62
CA GLU A 77 0.79 -17.91 -3.68
C GLU A 77 0.34 -17.38 -2.31
N ALA A 78 -0.32 -16.21 -2.32
CA ALA A 78 -0.83 -15.54 -1.13
C ALA A 78 -2.34 -15.74 -0.91
N ASN A 79 -3.02 -16.47 -1.80
CA ASN A 79 -4.47 -16.67 -1.77
C ASN A 79 -4.97 -17.43 -0.53
N THR A 80 -4.11 -18.17 0.15
CA THR A 80 -4.50 -18.95 1.34
C THR A 80 -4.74 -18.08 2.58
N PHE A 81 -4.12 -16.89 2.65
CA PHE A 81 -4.26 -15.98 3.79
C PHE A 81 -4.80 -14.61 3.42
N THR A 82 -5.29 -14.43 2.21
CA THR A 82 -5.91 -13.18 1.76
C THR A 82 -7.42 -13.30 1.66
N GLU A 83 -8.11 -12.21 1.98
CA GLU A 83 -9.56 -12.07 1.88
C GLU A 83 -9.88 -10.79 1.11
N PHE A 84 -11.08 -10.73 0.50
CA PHE A 84 -11.50 -9.61 -0.33
C PHE A 84 -12.94 -9.24 -0.03
N SER A 85 -13.19 -7.94 0.10
CA SER A 85 -14.53 -7.39 0.29
C SER A 85 -14.69 -6.10 -0.51
N LEU A 86 -15.94 -5.79 -0.87
CA LEU A 86 -16.24 -4.58 -1.63
C LEU A 86 -16.15 -3.33 -0.77
N LEU A 87 -15.53 -2.30 -1.34
CA LEU A 87 -15.58 -0.92 -0.91
C LEU A 87 -15.82 -0.09 -2.18
N GLU A 88 -17.09 0.15 -2.51
CA GLU A 88 -17.47 0.78 -3.77
C GLU A 88 -17.14 2.25 -3.81
N GLU A 89 -17.43 2.94 -2.70
CA GLU A 89 -17.17 4.37 -2.56
C GLU A 89 -16.07 4.60 -1.52
N TRP A 90 -15.08 5.42 -1.88
CA TRP A 90 -13.97 5.72 -0.97
C TRP A 90 -14.45 6.40 0.32
N ASP A 91 -15.53 7.19 0.23
CA ASP A 91 -16.11 7.86 1.39
C ASP A 91 -16.70 6.87 2.42
N ASP A 92 -16.98 5.64 2.01
CA ASP A 92 -17.40 4.55 2.88
C ASP A 92 -16.27 3.96 3.73
N LEU A 93 -15.04 4.45 3.55
CA LEU A 93 -13.88 4.07 4.35
C LEU A 93 -14.15 4.10 5.85
N LEU A 94 -14.92 5.08 6.30
CA LEU A 94 -15.24 5.24 7.72
C LEU A 94 -16.15 4.13 8.25
N LEU A 95 -16.88 3.44 7.38
CA LEU A 95 -17.69 2.28 7.77
C LEU A 95 -16.83 1.09 8.20
N LEU A 96 -15.56 1.07 7.80
CA LEU A 96 -14.62 0.04 8.21
C LEU A 96 -14.26 0.11 9.70
N THR A 97 -14.59 1.20 10.40
CA THR A 97 -14.35 1.32 11.85
C THR A 97 -14.96 0.15 12.63
N GLY A 98 -16.10 -0.37 12.17
CA GLY A 98 -16.74 -1.54 12.78
C GLY A 98 -16.06 -2.87 12.50
N GLN A 99 -15.12 -2.91 11.55
CA GLN A 99 -14.44 -4.13 11.13
C GLN A 99 -12.95 -4.17 11.53
N VAL A 100 -12.41 -3.05 11.99
CA VAL A 100 -11.01 -2.92 12.39
C VAL A 100 -10.93 -2.93 13.92
N ASN A 101 -10.44 -4.04 14.48
CA ASN A 101 -10.26 -4.19 15.91
C ASN A 101 -8.94 -3.57 16.37
N TYR A 102 -8.77 -3.43 17.71
CA TYR A 102 -7.56 -2.82 18.28
C TYR A 102 -6.28 -3.60 17.95
N ASP A 103 -6.37 -4.92 17.74
CA ASP A 103 -5.25 -5.79 17.40
C ASP A 103 -5.07 -5.99 15.89
N HIS A 104 -5.75 -5.19 15.08
CA HIS A 104 -5.58 -5.15 13.64
C HIS A 104 -4.68 -3.98 13.23
N LEU A 105 -3.91 -4.17 12.15
CA LEU A 105 -3.26 -3.08 11.45
C LEU A 105 -4.21 -2.57 10.36
N PHE A 106 -4.61 -1.32 10.44
CA PHE A 106 -5.37 -0.69 9.39
C PHE A 106 -4.43 0.00 8.41
N VAL A 107 -4.44 -0.47 7.17
CA VAL A 107 -3.62 0.06 6.08
C VAL A 107 -4.51 0.83 5.13
N VAL A 108 -4.16 2.07 4.87
CA VAL A 108 -4.81 2.89 3.86
C VAL A 108 -3.81 3.17 2.74
N VAL A 109 -4.14 2.69 1.55
CA VAL A 109 -3.37 3.03 0.36
C VAL A 109 -3.89 4.37 -0.13
N SER A 110 -3.06 5.38 -0.06
CA SER A 110 -3.38 6.73 -0.49
C SER A 110 -2.85 6.98 -1.90
N SER A 111 -3.04 8.18 -2.37
CA SER A 111 -2.59 8.59 -3.69
C SER A 111 -2.10 10.02 -3.64
N ARG A 112 -1.16 10.35 -4.52
CA ARG A 112 -0.66 11.71 -4.66
C ARG A 112 -1.49 12.49 -5.66
N LYS A 113 -1.60 13.78 -5.45
CA LYS A 113 -2.28 14.69 -6.38
C LYS A 113 -1.66 14.54 -7.78
N GLY A 114 -2.52 14.37 -8.77
CA GLY A 114 -2.11 14.14 -10.16
C GLY A 114 -2.04 12.66 -10.57
N SER A 115 -2.14 11.72 -9.64
CA SER A 115 -2.22 10.29 -9.94
C SER A 115 -3.61 9.86 -10.37
N ILE A 116 -3.70 8.78 -11.14
CA ILE A 116 -4.97 8.30 -11.68
C ILE A 116 -5.98 7.85 -10.60
N SER A 117 -5.49 7.34 -9.48
CA SER A 117 -6.31 6.91 -8.36
C SER A 117 -6.66 8.04 -7.39
N TYR A 118 -6.15 9.26 -7.62
CA TYR A 118 -6.38 10.38 -6.72
C TYR A 118 -7.82 10.88 -6.75
N GLN A 119 -8.36 11.14 -5.57
CA GLN A 119 -9.66 11.74 -5.36
C GLN A 119 -9.53 12.92 -4.40
N THR A 120 -10.37 13.94 -4.57
CA THR A 120 -10.35 15.13 -3.71
C THR A 120 -10.61 14.81 -2.23
N SER A 121 -11.34 13.75 -1.94
CA SER A 121 -11.56 13.24 -0.58
C SER A 121 -10.26 12.86 0.14
N PHE A 122 -9.17 12.58 -0.59
CA PHE A 122 -7.88 12.26 0.02
C PHE A 122 -7.26 13.44 0.78
N GLU A 123 -7.65 14.67 0.49
CA GLU A 123 -7.19 15.84 1.24
C GLU A 123 -7.66 15.81 2.70
N ARG A 124 -8.80 15.19 2.96
CA ARG A 124 -9.38 15.03 4.31
C ARG A 124 -8.92 13.76 5.01
N LEU A 125 -8.28 12.86 4.28
CA LEU A 125 -7.96 11.52 4.76
C LEU A 125 -7.17 11.52 6.08
N PRO A 126 -6.07 12.29 6.23
CA PRO A 126 -5.31 12.27 7.47
C PRO A 126 -6.12 12.66 8.70
N SER A 127 -6.96 13.70 8.60
CA SER A 127 -7.79 14.15 9.71
C SER A 127 -8.91 13.15 10.02
N GLN A 128 -9.50 12.54 9.02
CA GLN A 128 -10.53 11.51 9.19
C GLN A 128 -9.96 10.25 9.85
N ILE A 129 -8.81 9.79 9.40
CA ILE A 129 -8.15 8.63 9.98
C ILE A 129 -7.79 8.90 11.44
N SER A 130 -7.22 10.05 11.76
CA SER A 130 -6.87 10.43 13.12
C SER A 130 -8.07 10.45 14.04
N LYS A 131 -9.22 10.90 13.55
CA LYS A 131 -10.44 11.00 14.33
C LYS A 131 -11.12 9.64 14.54
N TYR A 132 -11.30 8.87 13.48
CA TYR A 132 -12.13 7.66 13.51
C TYR A 132 -11.35 6.39 13.82
N PHE A 133 -10.04 6.39 13.64
CA PHE A 133 -9.16 5.25 13.91
C PHE A 133 -8.08 5.59 14.94
N ALA A 134 -8.41 6.47 15.90
CA ALA A 134 -7.47 6.90 16.94
C ALA A 134 -6.93 5.75 17.80
N ASN A 135 -7.71 4.70 17.97
CA ASN A 135 -7.37 3.55 18.82
C ASN A 135 -6.87 2.34 18.01
N ASN A 136 -6.51 2.56 16.76
CA ASN A 136 -6.01 1.51 15.86
C ASN A 136 -4.54 1.78 15.48
N SER A 137 -3.80 0.70 15.30
CA SER A 137 -2.53 0.77 14.60
C SER A 137 -2.77 1.07 13.14
N LEU A 138 -2.04 2.02 12.58
CA LEU A 138 -2.27 2.57 11.23
C LEU A 138 -1.00 2.49 10.40
N LEU A 139 -1.19 2.25 9.11
CA LEU A 139 -0.16 2.38 8.10
C LEU A 139 -0.76 3.10 6.89
N ILE A 140 -0.21 4.24 6.52
CA ILE A 140 -0.60 4.95 5.30
C ILE A 140 0.49 4.70 4.26
N VAL A 141 0.09 4.20 3.09
CA VAL A 141 0.99 3.91 1.98
C VAL A 141 0.76 4.93 0.88
N TYR A 142 1.81 5.65 0.51
CA TYR A 142 1.86 6.47 -0.70
C TYR A 142 2.68 5.69 -1.74
N PRO A 143 2.05 5.17 -2.79
CA PRO A 143 2.70 4.29 -3.74
C PRO A 143 3.88 4.94 -4.48
N ASP A 144 4.81 4.12 -4.90
CA ASP A 144 5.91 4.51 -5.77
C ASP A 144 5.37 4.97 -7.13
N GLN A 145 5.86 6.09 -7.62
CA GLN A 145 5.45 6.65 -8.91
C GLN A 145 6.39 6.27 -10.06
N LEU A 146 7.55 5.71 -9.74
CA LEU A 146 8.56 5.35 -10.73
C LEU A 146 8.37 3.95 -11.32
N GLY A 147 7.65 3.07 -10.60
CA GLY A 147 7.45 1.68 -10.99
C GLY A 147 8.68 0.81 -10.71
N ASP A 148 8.52 -0.49 -11.01
CA ASP A 148 9.57 -1.50 -10.85
C ASP A 148 10.30 -1.72 -12.19
N ASP A 149 11.02 -0.70 -12.66
CA ASP A 149 11.94 -0.89 -13.77
C ASP A 149 13.23 -1.51 -13.23
N PRO A 150 13.61 -2.73 -13.67
CA PRO A 150 14.84 -3.37 -13.21
C PRO A 150 16.09 -2.51 -13.45
N GLN A 151 16.08 -1.69 -14.48
CA GLN A 151 17.20 -0.79 -14.77
C GLN A 151 17.28 0.37 -13.77
N GLU A 152 16.14 0.91 -13.36
CA GLU A 152 16.09 1.96 -12.33
C GLU A 152 16.54 1.41 -10.97
N ILE A 153 16.12 0.20 -10.63
CA ILE A 153 16.52 -0.45 -9.37
C ILE A 153 18.04 -0.63 -9.30
N VAL A 154 18.65 -1.08 -10.38
CA VAL A 154 20.11 -1.28 -10.45
C VAL A 154 20.85 0.05 -10.36
N SER A 155 20.36 1.11 -11.00
CA SER A 155 20.99 2.43 -10.95
C SER A 155 20.96 3.07 -9.57
N PHE A 156 19.98 2.72 -8.72
CA PHE A 156 19.85 3.28 -7.38
C PHE A 156 20.48 2.42 -6.29
N SER A 157 20.66 1.14 -6.51
CA SER A 157 21.16 0.22 -5.48
C SER A 157 22.67 0.06 -5.46
N ASP A 158 23.37 0.35 -6.55
CA ASP A 158 24.83 0.25 -6.61
C ASP A 158 25.46 1.52 -7.20
N PRO A 159 25.98 2.42 -6.35
CA PRO A 159 26.72 3.59 -6.81
C PRO A 159 27.93 3.25 -7.67
N ARG A 160 28.45 2.02 -7.61
CA ARG A 160 29.56 1.54 -8.41
C ARG A 160 29.16 1.16 -9.82
N GLY A 161 27.89 0.79 -10.04
CA GLY A 161 27.36 0.50 -11.37
C GLY A 161 27.36 1.70 -12.32
N GLN A 162 27.41 2.92 -11.78
CA GLN A 162 27.52 4.13 -12.61
C GLN A 162 28.94 4.41 -13.11
N SER A 163 29.95 3.85 -12.47
CA SER A 163 31.34 4.07 -12.87
C SER A 163 31.81 3.11 -13.97
N GLU A 164 31.18 1.97 -14.13
CA GLU A 164 31.57 0.98 -15.14
C GLU A 164 31.05 1.28 -16.54
N THR A 165 29.95 2.07 -16.66
CA THR A 165 29.42 2.47 -17.95
C THR A 165 30.22 3.56 -18.65
N ARG A 166 31.21 4.16 -17.99
CA ARG A 166 32.06 5.19 -18.60
C ARG A 166 33.32 4.65 -19.26
N GLY A 167 33.52 3.34 -19.27
CA GLY A 167 34.76 2.71 -19.75
C GLY A 167 34.71 2.12 -21.16
N TYR A 168 33.59 2.25 -21.87
CA TYR A 168 33.41 1.57 -23.17
C TYR A 168 33.16 2.49 -24.37
N ASP A 169 33.46 3.77 -24.27
CA ASP A 169 33.51 4.66 -25.41
C ASP A 169 34.98 4.78 -25.89
N ASN A 170 35.38 3.81 -26.69
CA ASN A 170 36.52 3.90 -27.60
C ASN A 170 36.13 3.31 -28.93
#